data_2d3c7abc4cd2c4a5688ab3015b66be7a
#
_entry.id   2d3c7abc4cd2c4a5688ab3015b66be7a
#
_cell.length_a   1.000
_cell.length_b   1.000
_cell.length_c   1.000
_cell.angle_alpha   90.00
_cell.angle_beta   90.00
_cell.angle_gamma   90.00
#
_symmetry.space_group_name_H-M   'P 1'
#
loop_
_entity.id
_entity.type
_entity.pdbx_description
1 polymer ?
#
loop_
_entity_poly.entity_id
_entity_poly.type
_entity_poly.pdbx_seq_one_letter_code
_entity_poly.pdbx_strand_id
1 'polypeptide(L)'
;MLFSYQRSLPRQPVPSVQDTVRKDFDWTSGVAQEFLKLQASLLQWYLQLKSWWASNYVSDWWEEFVYLRSRNSLMVNSNYYLMDFLYVTPTPVQAARAGNAVHALLLYRHRLDRQEILPTLLMGMRPLCSAQYEKIFNTTRIPGVHRDHIRHLRDSRHVAVFHRGRFFRVGTHSQSRLLSPRALEQQFQRILDDPSPACPHEEHLAALTAAPRDTWAQVRRSLKTQAQEALEAVEGAAFFVSLDSEPAGLTREDPAASLDAYAHALLAGRGHDRWFDKSFSLIVFSNGKLGLSVEHSWADCPISGHMWEFTLATECFQLGYSADGHCKGHPDPSLPQPQRLHWDLPDKIHLSISLALRAAKTLSGNIECHVFPFSRFGKSFIKRCHLSSDSFIQTTLQLAHFRDRGQFCLTYESTMTRLFLEGRTETVRSCTREACNFVRAMEDKEKTDAQCLALFRLAVDKHQALLKAAMSGQGVDRHLFALYVVSQFLHLQSPFLDQVHSEQWQLATSQIPVQQIHLFDVHNYPDYVSPGGGFGPADDHGYGVSYMFMGDDVITFHISSNKSSTRTVRLTHPGPSSLGTPASLPSCSSGFQTPSSPPARDPGVPVLKPHSPQAQGQGPQPSCFSASGSPSPSFSCT
;
A
#
# COMPACT_ATOMS: atom_id res chain seq x y z
N MET A 1 -12.98 -19.64 -2.26
CA MET A 1 -11.91 -19.75 -3.29
C MET A 1 -10.65 -19.01 -2.90
N LEU A 2 -10.72 -17.74 -2.47
CA LEU A 2 -9.53 -16.95 -2.15
C LEU A 2 -8.55 -17.64 -1.19
N PHE A 3 -9.05 -18.26 -0.11
CA PHE A 3 -8.21 -18.96 0.87
C PHE A 3 -7.97 -20.44 0.57
N SER A 4 -8.72 -21.06 -0.34
CA SER A 4 -8.56 -22.48 -0.66
C SER A 4 -7.24 -22.78 -1.42
N TYR A 5 -6.71 -21.81 -2.15
CA TYR A 5 -5.42 -21.94 -2.84
C TYR A 5 -4.21 -21.88 -1.92
N GLN A 6 -4.35 -21.29 -0.72
CA GLN A 6 -3.20 -21.03 0.14
C GLN A 6 -2.40 -22.31 0.41
N ARG A 7 -3.09 -23.42 0.65
CA ARG A 7 -2.45 -24.70 0.92
C ARG A 7 -1.70 -25.32 -0.27
N SER A 8 -2.01 -24.89 -1.51
CA SER A 8 -1.34 -25.35 -2.72
C SER A 8 -0.15 -24.51 -3.13
N LEU A 9 0.04 -23.33 -2.51
CA LEU A 9 1.18 -22.49 -2.80
C LEU A 9 2.47 -23.08 -2.27
N PRO A 10 3.58 -22.99 -3.03
CA PRO A 10 4.89 -23.44 -2.55
C PRO A 10 5.37 -22.58 -1.38
N ARG A 11 6.18 -23.13 -0.52
CA ARG A 11 6.95 -22.37 0.46
C ARG A 11 8.05 -21.60 -0.23
N GLN A 12 8.38 -20.42 0.29
CA GLN A 12 9.50 -19.63 -0.22
C GLN A 12 10.82 -20.38 0.02
N PRO A 13 11.64 -20.59 -1.02
CA PRO A 13 12.94 -21.24 -0.83
C PRO A 13 13.87 -20.36 -0.02
N VAL A 14 14.75 -20.96 0.77
CA VAL A 14 15.85 -20.28 1.43
C VAL A 14 17.00 -20.19 0.43
N PRO A 15 17.44 -19.00 0.00
CA PRO A 15 18.56 -18.85 -0.91
C PRO A 15 19.86 -19.43 -0.34
N SER A 16 20.82 -19.74 -1.19
CA SER A 16 22.16 -20.11 -0.76
C SER A 16 22.88 -18.86 -0.21
N VAL A 17 23.47 -18.96 0.99
CA VAL A 17 24.23 -17.84 1.57
C VAL A 17 25.43 -17.44 0.71
N GLN A 18 26.06 -18.41 0.04
CA GLN A 18 27.18 -18.15 -0.86
C GLN A 18 26.74 -17.33 -2.08
N ASP A 19 25.58 -17.69 -2.69
CA ASP A 19 25.03 -16.95 -3.81
C ASP A 19 24.56 -15.56 -3.39
N THR A 20 23.97 -15.43 -2.20
CA THR A 20 23.54 -14.15 -1.64
C THR A 20 24.71 -13.20 -1.48
N VAL A 21 25.81 -13.63 -0.89
CA VAL A 21 27.00 -12.77 -0.70
C VAL A 21 27.67 -12.44 -2.04
N ARG A 22 27.75 -13.38 -2.99
CA ARG A 22 28.41 -13.17 -4.29
C ARG A 22 27.64 -12.26 -5.24
N LYS A 23 26.31 -12.19 -5.12
CA LYS A 23 25.49 -11.42 -6.04
C LYS A 23 25.62 -9.91 -5.90
N ASP A 24 25.68 -9.42 -4.66
CA ASP A 24 25.52 -7.99 -4.36
C ASP A 24 26.65 -7.39 -3.53
N PHE A 25 27.62 -8.19 -3.09
CA PHE A 25 28.70 -7.72 -2.21
C PHE A 25 30.07 -8.06 -2.78
N ASP A 26 31.08 -7.32 -2.32
CA ASP A 26 32.47 -7.68 -2.58
C ASP A 26 32.84 -8.89 -1.70
N TRP A 27 32.56 -10.07 -2.22
CA TRP A 27 32.86 -11.35 -1.57
C TRP A 27 34.36 -11.61 -1.39
N THR A 28 35.23 -10.81 -2.03
CA THR A 28 36.69 -10.89 -1.87
C THR A 28 37.19 -10.12 -0.66
N SER A 29 36.33 -9.27 -0.05
CA SER A 29 36.67 -8.57 1.18
C SER A 29 36.93 -9.55 2.33
N GLY A 30 37.88 -9.22 3.19
CA GLY A 30 38.25 -10.06 4.36
C GLY A 30 37.02 -10.36 5.24
N VAL A 31 36.16 -9.37 5.45
CA VAL A 31 34.95 -9.46 6.28
C VAL A 31 33.94 -10.46 5.71
N ALA A 32 33.68 -10.40 4.40
CA ALA A 32 32.77 -11.34 3.73
C ALA A 32 33.34 -12.76 3.71
N GLN A 33 34.64 -12.92 3.48
CA GLN A 33 35.30 -14.24 3.51
C GLN A 33 35.28 -14.87 4.89
N GLU A 34 35.52 -14.10 5.94
CA GLU A 34 35.45 -14.55 7.32
C GLU A 34 34.05 -15.01 7.69
N PHE A 35 33.04 -14.21 7.34
CA PHE A 35 31.63 -14.58 7.49
C PHE A 35 31.31 -15.92 6.82
N LEU A 36 31.70 -16.08 5.54
CA LEU A 36 31.44 -17.30 4.77
C LEU A 36 32.13 -18.53 5.38
N LYS A 37 33.32 -18.39 5.97
CA LYS A 37 34.06 -19.49 6.57
C LYS A 37 33.53 -19.89 7.95
N LEU A 38 33.20 -18.93 8.80
CA LEU A 38 32.98 -19.18 10.22
C LEU A 38 31.49 -19.26 10.62
N GLN A 39 30.62 -18.50 9.97
CA GLN A 39 29.24 -18.29 10.46
C GLN A 39 28.17 -18.72 9.46
N ALA A 40 28.38 -18.49 8.18
CA ALA A 40 27.36 -18.60 7.15
C ALA A 40 26.67 -19.97 7.14
N SER A 41 27.43 -21.07 7.29
CA SER A 41 26.88 -22.43 7.27
C SER A 41 25.92 -22.69 8.45
N LEU A 42 26.28 -22.25 9.66
CA LEU A 42 25.45 -22.42 10.85
C LEU A 42 24.12 -21.64 10.72
N LEU A 43 24.21 -20.37 10.32
CA LEU A 43 23.04 -19.52 10.14
C LEU A 43 22.15 -20.07 9.02
N GLN A 44 22.73 -20.53 7.91
CA GLN A 44 22.02 -21.15 6.80
C GLN A 44 21.27 -22.41 7.24
N TRP A 45 21.89 -23.28 8.01
CA TRP A 45 21.26 -24.48 8.55
C TRP A 45 20.05 -24.15 9.42
N TYR A 46 20.14 -23.13 10.26
CA TYR A 46 19.01 -22.70 11.07
C TYR A 46 17.83 -22.29 10.21
N LEU A 47 18.06 -21.51 9.14
CA LEU A 47 17.00 -21.08 8.22
C LEU A 47 16.42 -22.28 7.44
N GLN A 48 17.26 -23.22 7.01
CA GLN A 48 16.79 -24.45 6.35
C GLN A 48 15.90 -25.27 7.29
N LEU A 49 16.31 -25.47 8.53
CA LEU A 49 15.49 -26.13 9.53
C LEU A 49 14.15 -25.42 9.71
N LYS A 50 14.15 -24.08 9.94
CA LYS A 50 12.91 -23.30 10.06
C LYS A 50 11.99 -23.49 8.86
N SER A 51 12.52 -23.53 7.64
CA SER A 51 11.74 -23.67 6.41
C SER A 51 10.96 -24.98 6.31
N TRP A 52 11.32 -26.02 7.07
CA TRP A 52 10.63 -27.31 7.03
C TRP A 52 9.26 -27.28 7.70
N TRP A 53 9.04 -26.44 8.72
CA TRP A 53 7.76 -26.35 9.41
C TRP A 53 7.05 -25.00 9.23
N ALA A 54 7.79 -23.90 9.08
CA ALA A 54 7.20 -22.58 8.89
C ALA A 54 6.53 -22.47 7.51
N SER A 55 5.40 -21.78 7.43
CA SER A 55 4.72 -21.46 6.17
C SER A 55 5.60 -20.62 5.24
N ASN A 56 6.34 -19.68 5.86
CA ASN A 56 7.37 -18.86 5.21
C ASN A 56 8.54 -18.70 6.16
N TYR A 57 9.79 -18.79 5.68
CA TYR A 57 10.96 -18.76 6.56
C TYR A 57 11.27 -17.37 7.14
N VAL A 58 10.71 -16.29 6.57
CA VAL A 58 11.10 -14.91 6.92
C VAL A 58 9.92 -13.97 7.18
N SER A 59 8.70 -14.24 6.67
CA SER A 59 7.59 -13.28 6.72
C SER A 59 7.15 -12.94 8.14
N ASP A 60 7.15 -13.91 9.06
CA ASP A 60 6.84 -13.70 10.47
C ASP A 60 7.87 -12.79 11.16
N TRP A 61 9.15 -12.96 10.89
CA TRP A 61 10.22 -12.11 11.39
C TRP A 61 10.18 -10.72 10.76
N TRP A 62 9.84 -10.62 9.47
CA TRP A 62 9.66 -9.34 8.81
C TRP A 62 8.54 -8.51 9.47
N GLU A 63 7.37 -9.12 9.72
CA GLU A 63 6.27 -8.50 10.45
C GLU A 63 6.70 -8.08 11.86
N GLU A 64 7.37 -8.97 12.58
CA GLU A 64 7.81 -8.76 13.95
C GLU A 64 8.83 -7.63 14.08
N PHE A 65 9.96 -7.72 13.39
CA PHE A 65 11.12 -6.86 13.64
C PHE A 65 11.03 -5.53 12.90
N VAL A 66 10.46 -5.50 11.70
CA VAL A 66 10.38 -4.27 10.90
C VAL A 66 9.19 -3.42 11.31
N TYR A 67 8.03 -4.04 11.55
CA TYR A 67 6.84 -3.28 11.91
C TYR A 67 6.55 -3.28 13.41
N LEU A 68 6.36 -4.44 14.03
CA LEU A 68 5.80 -4.51 15.38
C LEU A 68 6.77 -4.07 16.49
N ARG A 69 8.08 -4.19 16.28
CA ARG A 69 9.09 -3.72 17.23
C ARG A 69 9.55 -2.29 17.01
N SER A 70 9.21 -1.66 15.90
CA SER A 70 9.47 -0.23 15.74
C SER A 70 8.73 0.58 16.82
N ARG A 71 9.43 1.50 17.47
CA ARG A 71 8.83 2.38 18.52
C ARG A 71 8.50 3.77 18.01
N ASN A 72 8.79 4.06 16.75
CA ASN A 72 8.47 5.34 16.12
C ASN A 72 6.94 5.51 15.92
N SER A 73 6.53 6.75 15.70
CA SER A 73 5.17 7.05 15.25
C SER A 73 4.81 6.27 13.98
N LEU A 74 3.56 5.79 13.88
CA LEU A 74 3.08 5.14 12.66
C LEU A 74 2.80 6.13 11.54
N MET A 75 2.36 7.33 11.88
CA MET A 75 1.79 8.34 10.99
C MET A 75 2.68 8.55 9.77
N VAL A 76 3.84 8.91 9.72
CA VAL A 76 4.68 9.13 8.53
C VAL A 76 5.65 7.98 8.28
N ASN A 77 6.11 7.33 9.38
CA ASN A 77 7.22 6.38 9.32
C ASN A 77 6.79 4.95 8.91
N SER A 78 5.51 4.64 8.93
CA SER A 78 5.01 3.30 8.62
C SER A 78 3.80 3.31 7.71
N ASN A 79 2.78 4.13 8.01
CA ASN A 79 1.54 4.17 7.25
C ASN A 79 1.74 4.78 5.87
N TYR A 80 0.91 4.35 4.92
CA TYR A 80 0.87 4.88 3.56
C TYR A 80 -0.56 5.31 3.20
N TYR A 81 -0.71 6.01 2.09
CA TYR A 81 -2.02 6.50 1.64
C TYR A 81 -2.35 6.09 0.22
N LEU A 82 -3.65 6.06 -0.09
CA LEU A 82 -4.18 5.91 -1.45
C LEU A 82 -5.16 7.05 -1.75
N MET A 83 -5.09 7.57 -2.97
CA MET A 83 -5.93 8.66 -3.44
C MET A 83 -7.19 8.17 -4.16
N ASP A 84 -8.21 9.03 -4.17
CA ASP A 84 -9.41 8.91 -5.00
C ASP A 84 -9.11 9.15 -6.48
N PHE A 85 -10.13 9.17 -7.33
CA PHE A 85 -10.02 9.61 -8.71
C PHE A 85 -9.36 11.00 -8.80
N LEU A 86 -8.46 11.16 -9.76
CA LEU A 86 -7.72 12.41 -9.91
C LEU A 86 -8.64 13.54 -10.39
N TYR A 87 -9.37 13.32 -11.48
CA TYR A 87 -10.10 14.36 -12.21
C TYR A 87 -11.58 14.44 -11.86
N VAL A 88 -12.15 13.39 -11.28
CA VAL A 88 -13.60 13.28 -11.02
C VAL A 88 -13.90 13.22 -9.53
N THR A 89 -14.99 13.86 -9.14
CA THR A 89 -15.64 13.65 -7.83
C THR A 89 -17.10 13.29 -8.12
N PRO A 90 -17.50 12.02 -7.94
CA PRO A 90 -18.83 11.54 -8.34
C PRO A 90 -20.00 12.28 -7.69
N THR A 91 -19.82 12.79 -6.48
CA THR A 91 -20.76 13.69 -5.81
C THR A 91 -20.00 14.60 -4.84
N PRO A 92 -20.37 15.90 -4.73
CA PRO A 92 -19.83 16.79 -3.72
C PRO A 92 -20.48 16.59 -2.33
N VAL A 93 -21.54 15.79 -2.23
CA VAL A 93 -22.26 15.55 -0.96
C VAL A 93 -21.47 14.59 -0.09
N GLN A 94 -20.79 15.12 0.92
CA GLN A 94 -19.89 14.36 1.81
C GLN A 94 -20.58 13.13 2.42
N ALA A 95 -21.77 13.29 2.99
CA ALA A 95 -22.52 12.19 3.61
C ALA A 95 -22.88 11.09 2.61
N ALA A 96 -23.28 11.46 1.39
CA ALA A 96 -23.62 10.52 0.32
C ALA A 96 -22.38 9.77 -0.15
N ARG A 97 -21.25 10.47 -0.32
CA ARG A 97 -19.99 9.83 -0.69
C ARG A 97 -19.54 8.84 0.38
N ALA A 98 -19.63 9.22 1.68
CA ALA A 98 -19.35 8.33 2.80
C ALA A 98 -20.28 7.11 2.80
N GLY A 99 -21.57 7.31 2.57
CA GLY A 99 -22.58 6.25 2.52
C GLY A 99 -22.28 5.18 1.48
N ASN A 100 -22.05 5.58 0.23
CA ASN A 100 -21.69 4.68 -0.87
C ASN A 100 -20.36 3.97 -0.63
N ALA A 101 -19.31 4.71 -0.24
CA ALA A 101 -17.98 4.15 -0.03
C ALA A 101 -17.95 3.13 1.14
N VAL A 102 -18.59 3.45 2.27
CA VAL A 102 -18.70 2.52 3.40
C VAL A 102 -19.51 1.29 3.02
N HIS A 103 -20.61 1.44 2.29
CA HIS A 103 -21.37 0.30 1.80
C HIS A 103 -20.54 -0.59 0.86
N ALA A 104 -19.81 -0.01 -0.08
CA ALA A 104 -18.95 -0.74 -1.00
C ALA A 104 -17.82 -1.49 -0.28
N LEU A 105 -17.17 -0.87 0.71
CA LEU A 105 -16.18 -1.54 1.57
C LEU A 105 -16.76 -2.73 2.32
N LEU A 106 -17.96 -2.58 2.89
CA LEU A 106 -18.61 -3.67 3.62
C LEU A 106 -19.14 -4.76 2.67
N LEU A 107 -19.53 -4.41 1.45
CA LEU A 107 -19.84 -5.39 0.41
C LEU A 107 -18.60 -6.19 -0.01
N TYR A 108 -17.44 -5.52 -0.13
CA TYR A 108 -16.17 -6.19 -0.38
C TYR A 108 -15.84 -7.17 0.76
N ARG A 109 -15.98 -6.74 2.02
CA ARG A 109 -15.81 -7.61 3.20
C ARG A 109 -16.72 -8.82 3.11
N HIS A 110 -18.01 -8.63 2.82
CA HIS A 110 -18.98 -9.72 2.71
C HIS A 110 -18.59 -10.74 1.62
N ARG A 111 -18.10 -10.26 0.46
CA ARG A 111 -17.58 -11.14 -0.59
C ARG A 111 -16.30 -11.87 -0.15
N LEU A 112 -15.45 -11.21 0.63
CA LEU A 112 -14.24 -11.82 1.19
C LEU A 112 -14.59 -12.94 2.17
N ASP A 113 -15.53 -12.69 3.12
CA ASP A 113 -15.98 -13.66 4.10
C ASP A 113 -16.63 -14.89 3.44
N ARG A 114 -17.33 -14.70 2.33
CA ARG A 114 -17.92 -15.76 1.51
C ARG A 114 -16.96 -16.40 0.52
N GLN A 115 -15.72 -15.91 0.46
CA GLN A 115 -14.72 -16.36 -0.51
C GLN A 115 -15.18 -16.21 -1.99
N GLU A 116 -15.94 -15.20 -2.29
CA GLU A 116 -16.44 -14.87 -3.63
C GLU A 116 -15.43 -14.03 -4.43
N ILE A 117 -14.40 -13.49 -3.78
CA ILE A 117 -13.31 -12.76 -4.43
C ILE A 117 -12.36 -13.77 -5.07
N LEU A 118 -12.11 -13.57 -6.35
CA LEU A 118 -11.14 -14.40 -7.08
C LEU A 118 -9.72 -14.01 -6.69
N PRO A 119 -8.78 -14.98 -6.62
CA PRO A 119 -7.39 -14.67 -6.38
C PRO A 119 -6.80 -13.89 -7.57
N THR A 120 -5.97 -12.90 -7.27
CA THR A 120 -5.18 -12.21 -8.30
C THR A 120 -4.25 -13.22 -8.98
N LEU A 121 -4.22 -13.22 -10.29
CA LEU A 121 -3.37 -14.12 -11.09
C LEU A 121 -2.19 -13.33 -11.69
N LEU A 122 -0.99 -13.80 -11.46
CA LEU A 122 0.18 -13.30 -12.19
C LEU A 122 0.15 -13.84 -13.62
N MET A 123 0.18 -12.94 -14.62
CA MET A 123 0.09 -13.27 -16.05
C MET A 123 -1.12 -14.15 -16.39
N GLY A 124 -2.23 -14.02 -15.67
CA GLY A 124 -3.45 -14.81 -15.89
C GLY A 124 -3.36 -16.30 -15.53
N MET A 125 -2.23 -16.76 -15.00
CA MET A 125 -2.00 -18.21 -14.81
C MET A 125 -1.67 -18.60 -13.35
N ARG A 126 -0.87 -17.82 -12.65
CA ARG A 126 -0.35 -18.21 -11.32
C ARG A 126 -1.05 -17.46 -10.22
N PRO A 127 -1.79 -18.13 -9.32
CA PRO A 127 -2.47 -17.45 -8.21
C PRO A 127 -1.45 -16.90 -7.21
N LEU A 128 -1.72 -15.68 -6.74
CA LEU A 128 -0.93 -15.03 -5.71
C LEU A 128 -1.46 -15.36 -4.31
N CYS A 129 -0.58 -15.40 -3.33
CA CYS A 129 -0.95 -15.59 -1.94
C CYS A 129 -1.94 -14.52 -1.48
N SER A 130 -3.00 -14.97 -0.82
CA SER A 130 -4.11 -14.13 -0.35
C SER A 130 -4.20 -14.08 1.18
N ALA A 131 -3.20 -14.55 1.91
CA ALA A 131 -3.22 -14.58 3.38
C ALA A 131 -3.43 -13.18 4.00
N GLN A 132 -2.87 -12.14 3.40
CA GLN A 132 -2.98 -10.77 3.89
C GLN A 132 -4.44 -10.23 3.85
N TYR A 133 -5.30 -10.74 2.97
CA TYR A 133 -6.69 -10.27 2.85
C TYR A 133 -7.52 -10.49 4.11
N GLU A 134 -7.19 -11.50 4.92
CA GLU A 134 -7.90 -11.82 6.16
C GLU A 134 -7.89 -10.65 7.15
N LYS A 135 -6.79 -9.89 7.19
CA LYS A 135 -6.57 -8.81 8.16
C LYS A 135 -7.05 -7.43 7.70
N ILE A 136 -7.71 -7.30 6.53
CA ILE A 136 -8.18 -5.99 6.02
C ILE A 136 -9.15 -5.33 6.99
N PHE A 137 -10.20 -6.06 7.41
CA PHE A 137 -11.27 -5.55 8.26
C PHE A 137 -11.12 -6.05 9.69
N ASN A 138 -11.79 -5.38 10.62
CA ASN A 138 -11.86 -5.77 12.03
C ASN A 138 -10.50 -5.89 12.72
N THR A 139 -9.49 -5.22 12.18
CA THR A 139 -8.10 -5.34 12.62
C THR A 139 -7.60 -4.00 13.15
N THR A 140 -6.88 -4.06 14.24
CA THR A 140 -6.21 -2.91 14.83
C THR A 140 -4.85 -3.33 15.39
N ARG A 141 -3.87 -2.46 15.32
CA ARG A 141 -2.58 -2.62 15.95
C ARG A 141 -2.65 -2.08 17.37
N ILE A 142 -2.32 -2.89 18.34
CA ILE A 142 -2.34 -2.54 19.76
C ILE A 142 -0.92 -2.19 20.19
N PRO A 143 -0.70 -0.98 20.74
CA PRO A 143 0.62 -0.56 21.18
C PRO A 143 1.08 -1.34 22.41
N GLY A 144 2.33 -1.75 22.40
CA GLY A 144 3.03 -2.33 23.52
C GLY A 144 4.29 -1.54 23.86
N VAL A 145 4.87 -1.72 25.05
CA VAL A 145 6.09 -0.98 25.46
C VAL A 145 7.30 -1.37 24.60
N HIS A 146 7.49 -2.66 24.36
CA HIS A 146 8.64 -3.18 23.60
C HIS A 146 8.25 -3.69 22.22
N ARG A 147 6.98 -4.07 22.06
CA ARG A 147 6.44 -4.69 20.87
C ARG A 147 4.94 -4.45 20.82
N ASP A 148 4.46 -4.09 19.65
CA ASP A 148 3.02 -4.04 19.35
C ASP A 148 2.51 -5.44 18.98
N HIS A 149 1.20 -5.60 18.95
CA HIS A 149 0.57 -6.81 18.42
C HIS A 149 -0.65 -6.45 17.57
N ILE A 150 -0.97 -7.30 16.61
CA ILE A 150 -2.16 -7.14 15.77
C ILE A 150 -3.31 -7.88 16.44
N ARG A 151 -4.42 -7.15 16.69
CA ARG A 151 -5.68 -7.72 17.13
C ARG A 151 -6.64 -7.78 15.96
N HIS A 152 -7.04 -8.99 15.59
CA HIS A 152 -8.05 -9.24 14.56
C HIS A 152 -9.29 -9.84 15.20
N LEU A 153 -10.47 -9.28 14.92
CA LEU A 153 -11.76 -9.78 15.40
C LEU A 153 -12.48 -10.52 14.27
N ARG A 154 -13.12 -11.60 14.60
CA ARG A 154 -13.88 -12.40 13.64
C ARG A 154 -14.99 -11.61 12.95
N ASP A 155 -15.68 -10.73 13.68
CA ASP A 155 -16.78 -9.91 13.17
C ASP A 155 -16.80 -8.53 13.82
N SER A 156 -17.29 -7.55 13.11
CA SER A 156 -17.65 -6.24 13.61
C SER A 156 -18.82 -5.69 12.80
N ARG A 157 -19.81 -5.15 13.47
CA ARG A 157 -21.05 -4.62 12.86
C ARG A 157 -21.16 -3.11 13.00
N HIS A 158 -20.05 -2.42 13.16
CA HIS A 158 -20.01 -0.97 13.24
C HIS A 158 -18.70 -0.43 12.65
N VAL A 159 -18.72 0.84 12.31
CA VAL A 159 -17.54 1.66 12.03
C VAL A 159 -17.39 2.71 13.11
N ALA A 160 -16.15 3.09 13.40
CA ALA A 160 -15.84 4.24 14.24
C ALA A 160 -15.71 5.46 13.36
N VAL A 161 -16.37 6.55 13.70
CA VAL A 161 -16.40 7.78 12.91
C VAL A 161 -15.85 8.94 13.73
N PHE A 162 -14.99 9.75 13.12
CA PHE A 162 -14.47 10.98 13.69
C PHE A 162 -14.97 12.19 12.90
N HIS A 163 -15.47 13.20 13.61
CA HIS A 163 -15.83 14.49 13.04
C HIS A 163 -15.63 15.60 14.03
N ARG A 164 -14.83 16.60 13.67
CA ARG A 164 -14.60 17.81 14.48
C ARG A 164 -14.30 17.51 15.96
N GLY A 165 -13.35 16.62 16.23
CA GLY A 165 -12.93 16.29 17.59
C GLY A 165 -13.85 15.32 18.34
N ARG A 166 -14.85 14.74 17.70
CA ARG A 166 -15.84 13.88 18.30
C ARG A 166 -15.80 12.48 17.68
N PHE A 167 -16.03 11.48 18.50
CA PHE A 167 -16.04 10.09 18.08
C PHE A 167 -17.44 9.52 18.16
N PHE A 168 -17.81 8.74 17.15
CA PHE A 168 -19.11 8.08 17.07
C PHE A 168 -18.96 6.61 16.69
N ARG A 169 -19.87 5.79 17.21
CA ARG A 169 -20.08 4.43 16.75
C ARG A 169 -21.30 4.40 15.84
N VAL A 170 -21.11 4.00 14.59
CA VAL A 170 -22.20 3.86 13.60
C VAL A 170 -22.41 2.40 13.30
N GLY A 171 -23.60 1.88 13.64
CA GLY A 171 -24.02 0.53 13.28
C GLY A 171 -24.15 0.39 11.77
N THR A 172 -23.65 -0.70 11.21
CA THR A 172 -23.66 -0.97 9.76
C THR A 172 -24.71 -1.98 9.34
N HIS A 173 -25.41 -2.58 10.29
CA HIS A 173 -26.41 -3.61 10.03
C HIS A 173 -27.70 -3.33 10.82
N SER A 174 -28.84 -3.67 10.20
CA SER A 174 -30.16 -3.76 10.86
C SER A 174 -30.74 -5.14 10.58
N GLN A 175 -31.25 -5.82 11.61
CA GLN A 175 -31.81 -7.17 11.52
C GLN A 175 -30.92 -8.15 10.72
N SER A 176 -29.60 -8.10 10.96
CA SER A 176 -28.59 -8.92 10.27
C SER A 176 -28.35 -8.59 8.78
N ARG A 177 -28.99 -7.58 8.22
CA ARG A 177 -28.77 -7.09 6.86
C ARG A 177 -27.89 -5.85 6.87
N LEU A 178 -26.99 -5.75 5.91
CA LEU A 178 -26.18 -4.56 5.69
C LEU A 178 -27.12 -3.37 5.39
N LEU A 179 -26.88 -2.22 6.02
CA LEU A 179 -27.62 -1.00 5.75
C LEU A 179 -27.40 -0.57 4.28
N SER A 180 -28.47 -0.05 3.66
CA SER A 180 -28.38 0.51 2.31
C SER A 180 -27.47 1.73 2.29
N PRO A 181 -26.91 2.11 1.11
CA PRO A 181 -26.15 3.34 0.97
C PRO A 181 -26.89 4.58 1.50
N ARG A 182 -28.17 4.72 1.18
CA ARG A 182 -28.98 5.85 1.64
C ARG A 182 -29.18 5.87 3.15
N ALA A 183 -29.33 4.70 3.77
CA ALA A 183 -29.40 4.57 5.22
C ALA A 183 -28.08 4.95 5.91
N LEU A 184 -26.93 4.56 5.36
CA LEU A 184 -25.61 4.97 5.84
C LEU A 184 -25.38 6.47 5.65
N GLU A 185 -25.74 7.03 4.50
CA GLU A 185 -25.69 8.48 4.25
C GLU A 185 -26.46 9.23 5.34
N GLN A 186 -27.66 8.77 5.69
CA GLN A 186 -28.46 9.38 6.75
C GLN A 186 -27.73 9.37 8.11
N GLN A 187 -27.01 8.28 8.43
CA GLN A 187 -26.21 8.22 9.65
C GLN A 187 -25.07 9.24 9.63
N PHE A 188 -24.35 9.35 8.51
CA PHE A 188 -23.25 10.32 8.39
C PHE A 188 -23.77 11.77 8.39
N GLN A 189 -24.92 12.04 7.75
CA GLN A 189 -25.53 13.36 7.80
C GLN A 189 -25.90 13.78 9.23
N ARG A 190 -26.46 12.86 10.04
CA ARG A 190 -26.75 13.12 11.45
C ARG A 190 -25.51 13.49 12.28
N ILE A 191 -24.33 12.95 11.93
CA ILE A 191 -23.07 13.31 12.59
C ILE A 191 -22.58 14.69 12.13
N LEU A 192 -22.74 15.01 10.85
CA LEU A 192 -22.38 16.32 10.31
C LEU A 192 -23.26 17.44 10.88
N ASP A 193 -24.54 17.16 11.08
CA ASP A 193 -25.54 18.09 11.63
C ASP A 193 -25.52 18.21 13.16
N ASP A 194 -24.79 17.32 13.85
CA ASP A 194 -24.71 17.34 15.32
C ASP A 194 -23.98 18.61 15.81
N PRO A 195 -24.68 19.52 16.50
CA PRO A 195 -24.10 20.79 16.97
C PRO A 195 -23.30 20.65 18.28
N SER A 196 -23.29 19.47 18.89
CA SER A 196 -22.63 19.27 20.19
C SER A 196 -21.12 19.55 20.10
N PRO A 197 -20.53 20.27 21.07
CA PRO A 197 -19.10 20.50 21.08
C PRO A 197 -18.31 19.22 21.40
N ALA A 198 -17.05 19.18 20.98
CA ALA A 198 -16.10 18.21 21.52
C ALA A 198 -15.83 18.50 23.01
N CYS A 199 -15.66 17.46 23.81
CA CYS A 199 -15.19 17.64 25.17
C CYS A 199 -13.74 18.13 25.18
N PRO A 200 -13.31 18.89 26.19
CA PRO A 200 -11.91 19.24 26.35
C PRO A 200 -11.01 17.99 26.28
N HIS A 201 -9.92 18.09 25.52
CA HIS A 201 -8.95 17.01 25.26
C HIS A 201 -9.43 15.85 24.37
N GLU A 202 -10.74 15.60 24.24
CA GLU A 202 -11.28 14.62 23.30
C GLU A 202 -10.92 14.98 21.86
N GLU A 203 -10.98 16.25 21.51
CA GLU A 203 -10.67 16.79 20.18
C GLU A 203 -9.33 16.30 19.63
N HIS A 204 -8.35 16.13 20.52
CA HIS A 204 -6.99 15.77 20.15
C HIS A 204 -6.58 14.36 20.57
N LEU A 205 -7.51 13.56 21.07
CA LEU A 205 -7.23 12.21 21.60
C LEU A 205 -6.52 11.31 20.60
N ALA A 206 -6.93 11.35 19.34
CA ALA A 206 -6.32 10.48 18.30
C ALA A 206 -4.84 10.81 18.04
N ALA A 207 -4.31 11.96 18.48
CA ALA A 207 -2.89 12.24 18.42
C ALA A 207 -2.04 11.22 19.20
N LEU A 208 -2.62 10.52 20.17
CA LEU A 208 -1.95 9.43 20.89
C LEU A 208 -1.54 8.30 19.94
N THR A 209 -2.31 8.03 18.89
CA THR A 209 -1.96 7.01 17.89
C THR A 209 -0.83 7.46 16.95
N ALA A 210 -0.56 8.77 16.89
CA ALA A 210 0.58 9.38 16.19
C ALA A 210 1.82 9.58 17.11
N ALA A 211 1.72 9.24 18.39
CA ALA A 211 2.84 9.31 19.33
C ALA A 211 3.81 8.13 19.15
N PRO A 212 5.03 8.19 19.73
CA PRO A 212 5.88 7.02 19.91
C PRO A 212 5.13 5.87 20.57
N ARG A 213 5.39 4.66 20.12
CA ARG A 213 4.58 3.48 20.48
C ARG A 213 4.57 3.14 21.97
N ASP A 214 5.72 3.30 22.64
CA ASP A 214 5.87 3.10 24.09
C ASP A 214 5.04 4.11 24.89
N THR A 215 5.04 5.37 24.48
CA THR A 215 4.24 6.45 25.08
C THR A 215 2.74 6.14 24.96
N TRP A 216 2.28 5.79 23.76
CA TRP A 216 0.89 5.41 23.55
C TRP A 216 0.52 4.15 24.36
N ALA A 217 1.39 3.15 24.42
CA ALA A 217 1.17 1.94 25.22
C ALA A 217 0.98 2.24 26.73
N GLN A 218 1.74 3.17 27.26
CA GLN A 218 1.63 3.59 28.67
C GLN A 218 0.29 4.30 28.93
N VAL A 219 -0.08 5.26 28.07
CA VAL A 219 -1.37 5.98 28.18
C VAL A 219 -2.54 5.00 28.06
N ARG A 220 -2.53 4.13 27.04
CA ARG A 220 -3.59 3.16 26.80
C ARG A 220 -3.86 2.26 28.01
N ARG A 221 -2.81 1.82 28.72
CA ARG A 221 -2.95 1.02 29.95
C ARG A 221 -3.60 1.77 31.10
N SER A 222 -3.52 3.09 31.10
CA SER A 222 -4.08 3.93 32.16
C SER A 222 -5.52 4.37 31.89
N LEU A 223 -6.07 4.11 30.70
CA LEU A 223 -7.48 4.33 30.40
C LEU A 223 -8.36 3.31 31.15
N LYS A 224 -9.43 3.77 31.76
CA LYS A 224 -10.32 2.96 32.59
C LYS A 224 -11.78 3.29 32.30
N THR A 225 -12.68 2.41 32.70
CA THR A 225 -14.14 2.56 32.70
C THR A 225 -14.66 3.06 31.33
N GLN A 226 -15.36 4.18 31.26
CA GLN A 226 -16.01 4.71 30.07
C GLN A 226 -15.03 5.00 28.93
N ALA A 227 -13.84 5.52 29.24
CA ALA A 227 -12.79 5.71 28.23
C ALA A 227 -12.30 4.37 27.62
N GLN A 228 -12.27 3.29 28.43
CA GLN A 228 -11.95 1.96 27.95
C GLN A 228 -13.04 1.41 27.02
N GLU A 229 -14.32 1.61 27.34
CA GLU A 229 -15.45 1.20 26.48
C GLU A 229 -15.44 1.95 25.15
N ALA A 230 -15.16 3.26 25.17
CA ALA A 230 -15.03 4.07 23.96
C ALA A 230 -13.85 3.61 23.10
N LEU A 231 -12.70 3.31 23.74
CA LEU A 231 -11.52 2.76 23.06
C LEU A 231 -11.83 1.40 22.42
N GLU A 232 -12.51 0.51 23.14
CA GLU A 232 -12.91 -0.78 22.62
C GLU A 232 -13.87 -0.68 21.44
N ALA A 233 -14.75 0.33 21.43
CA ALA A 233 -15.63 0.61 20.30
C ALA A 233 -14.82 1.07 19.06
N VAL A 234 -13.78 1.86 19.23
CA VAL A 234 -12.89 2.27 18.12
C VAL A 234 -12.03 1.09 17.65
N GLU A 235 -11.35 0.41 18.56
CA GLU A 235 -10.49 -0.72 18.23
C GLU A 235 -11.27 -1.89 17.62
N GLY A 236 -12.48 -2.13 18.10
CA GLY A 236 -13.38 -3.19 17.64
C GLY A 236 -14.16 -2.86 16.36
N ALA A 237 -14.06 -1.64 15.83
CA ALA A 237 -14.74 -1.26 14.59
C ALA A 237 -14.20 -2.02 13.37
N ALA A 238 -15.02 -2.18 12.33
CA ALA A 238 -14.59 -2.79 11.07
C ALA A 238 -13.42 -2.01 10.45
N PHE A 239 -13.53 -0.70 10.43
CA PHE A 239 -12.50 0.27 10.04
C PHE A 239 -12.86 1.64 10.63
N PHE A 240 -11.97 2.61 10.44
CA PHE A 240 -12.17 3.98 10.91
C PHE A 240 -12.62 4.88 9.75
N VAL A 241 -13.47 5.87 10.01
CA VAL A 241 -13.96 6.86 9.05
C VAL A 241 -13.69 8.25 9.61
N SER A 242 -13.02 9.11 8.84
CA SER A 242 -12.88 10.53 9.17
C SER A 242 -13.73 11.37 8.22
N LEU A 243 -14.65 12.15 8.76
CA LEU A 243 -15.43 13.15 8.04
C LEU A 243 -14.72 14.49 8.19
N ASP A 244 -13.87 14.83 7.23
CA ASP A 244 -13.03 16.03 7.28
C ASP A 244 -13.86 17.28 6.97
N SER A 245 -13.52 18.39 7.61
CA SER A 245 -14.19 19.68 7.42
C SER A 245 -13.68 20.47 6.21
N GLU A 246 -12.46 20.16 5.76
CA GLU A 246 -11.81 20.85 4.65
C GLU A 246 -12.03 20.11 3.32
N PRO A 247 -12.05 20.80 2.20
CA PRO A 247 -12.03 20.18 0.87
C PRO A 247 -10.61 19.68 0.52
N ALA A 248 -10.53 18.73 -0.43
CA ALA A 248 -9.26 18.26 -0.97
C ALA A 248 -9.39 17.91 -2.46
N GLY A 249 -8.26 17.56 -3.07
CA GLY A 249 -8.19 17.13 -4.47
C GLY A 249 -7.60 18.20 -5.39
N LEU A 250 -7.57 17.88 -6.67
CA LEU A 250 -7.01 18.73 -7.72
C LEU A 250 -7.86 20.00 -7.91
N THR A 251 -7.24 21.18 -7.84
CA THR A 251 -7.86 22.46 -8.19
C THR A 251 -7.25 23.04 -9.46
N ARG A 252 -7.98 23.93 -10.14
CA ARG A 252 -7.52 24.56 -11.38
C ARG A 252 -6.58 25.74 -11.12
N GLU A 253 -6.72 26.38 -9.97
CA GLU A 253 -5.98 27.57 -9.57
C GLU A 253 -4.52 27.24 -9.31
N ASP A 254 -4.26 26.15 -8.57
CA ASP A 254 -2.92 25.65 -8.29
C ASP A 254 -2.97 24.11 -8.25
N PRO A 255 -2.90 23.45 -9.42
CA PRO A 255 -2.98 22.00 -9.52
C PRO A 255 -1.92 21.30 -8.68
N ALA A 256 -0.76 21.89 -8.61
CA ALA A 256 0.40 21.30 -7.98
C ALA A 256 0.29 21.36 -6.46
N ALA A 257 0.14 22.55 -5.88
CA ALA A 257 0.00 22.72 -4.43
C ALA A 257 -1.23 21.99 -3.90
N SER A 258 -2.33 21.92 -4.66
CA SER A 258 -3.54 21.22 -4.25
C SER A 258 -3.34 19.69 -4.17
N LEU A 259 -2.59 19.09 -5.07
CA LEU A 259 -2.24 17.68 -5.00
C LEU A 259 -1.27 17.38 -3.86
N ASP A 260 -0.30 18.24 -3.62
CA ASP A 260 0.65 18.13 -2.50
C ASP A 260 -0.08 18.21 -1.16
N ALA A 261 -0.99 19.18 -1.01
CA ALA A 261 -1.81 19.33 0.18
C ALA A 261 -2.74 18.11 0.38
N TYR A 262 -3.30 17.57 -0.70
CA TYR A 262 -4.14 16.38 -0.64
C TYR A 262 -3.34 15.14 -0.19
N ALA A 263 -2.16 14.90 -0.76
CA ALA A 263 -1.26 13.82 -0.35
C ALA A 263 -0.88 13.94 1.13
N HIS A 264 -0.49 15.14 1.56
CA HIS A 264 -0.15 15.44 2.94
C HIS A 264 -1.33 15.18 3.90
N ALA A 265 -2.55 15.61 3.51
CA ALA A 265 -3.76 15.39 4.30
C ALA A 265 -4.10 13.90 4.46
N LEU A 266 -3.80 13.06 3.44
CA LEU A 266 -3.99 11.62 3.52
C LEU A 266 -2.93 10.92 4.36
N LEU A 267 -1.65 11.32 4.25
CA LEU A 267 -0.54 10.71 4.97
C LEU A 267 -0.55 11.07 6.46
N ALA A 268 -0.71 12.33 6.79
CA ALA A 268 -0.53 12.86 8.14
C ALA A 268 -1.80 13.52 8.73
N GLY A 269 -2.70 14.05 7.88
CA GLY A 269 -3.83 14.84 8.33
C GLY A 269 -3.39 16.02 9.20
N ARG A 270 -4.15 16.29 10.23
CA ARG A 270 -3.80 17.26 11.30
C ARG A 270 -3.06 16.59 12.47
N GLY A 271 -2.71 15.30 12.34
CA GLY A 271 -2.05 14.51 13.37
C GLY A 271 -2.95 14.02 14.51
N HIS A 272 -4.25 14.38 14.50
CA HIS A 272 -5.23 14.01 15.53
C HIS A 272 -6.63 13.69 14.98
N ASP A 273 -6.78 13.56 13.69
CA ASP A 273 -8.03 13.32 12.97
C ASP A 273 -8.08 11.96 12.25
N ARG A 274 -7.09 11.12 12.51
CA ARG A 274 -6.95 9.75 12.03
C ARG A 274 -6.70 8.82 13.21
N TRP A 275 -7.12 7.55 13.08
CA TRP A 275 -6.73 6.51 14.02
C TRP A 275 -5.67 5.62 13.38
N PHE A 276 -4.39 6.00 13.51
CA PHE A 276 -3.27 5.41 12.78
C PHE A 276 -3.03 3.92 13.11
N ASP A 277 -3.55 3.43 14.21
CA ASP A 277 -3.49 2.02 14.62
C ASP A 277 -4.51 1.13 13.90
N LYS A 278 -5.58 1.69 13.32
CA LYS A 278 -6.59 0.90 12.62
C LYS A 278 -6.04 0.37 11.31
N SER A 279 -6.45 -0.82 10.87
CA SER A 279 -5.98 -1.40 9.61
C SER A 279 -6.04 -0.40 8.46
N PHE A 280 -7.10 0.39 8.40
CA PHE A 280 -7.18 1.58 7.55
C PHE A 280 -8.20 2.59 8.06
N SER A 281 -8.01 3.84 7.67
CA SER A 281 -8.97 4.94 7.84
C SER A 281 -9.47 5.39 6.48
N LEU A 282 -10.79 5.35 6.26
CA LEU A 282 -11.45 6.01 5.14
C LEU A 282 -11.58 7.49 5.47
N ILE A 283 -11.06 8.35 4.62
CA ILE A 283 -11.12 9.81 4.77
C ILE A 283 -12.10 10.35 3.74
N VAL A 284 -13.09 11.11 4.20
CA VAL A 284 -14.11 11.74 3.37
C VAL A 284 -14.03 13.24 3.59
N PHE A 285 -13.60 13.97 2.58
CA PHE A 285 -13.46 15.42 2.61
C PHE A 285 -14.78 16.13 2.38
N SER A 286 -14.88 17.40 2.80
CA SER A 286 -16.13 18.17 2.77
C SER A 286 -16.72 18.32 1.36
N ASN A 287 -15.91 18.24 0.32
CA ASN A 287 -16.31 18.31 -1.08
C ASN A 287 -16.56 16.93 -1.73
N GLY A 288 -16.65 15.85 -0.94
CA GLY A 288 -16.89 14.50 -1.43
C GLY A 288 -15.66 13.75 -1.95
N LYS A 289 -14.46 14.34 -1.94
CA LYS A 289 -13.22 13.60 -2.22
C LYS A 289 -12.98 12.54 -1.14
N LEU A 290 -12.38 11.43 -1.55
CA LEU A 290 -12.05 10.31 -0.68
C LEU A 290 -10.54 10.09 -0.59
N GLY A 291 -10.12 9.27 0.35
CA GLY A 291 -8.79 8.68 0.42
C GLY A 291 -8.69 7.65 1.51
N LEU A 292 -7.59 6.92 1.50
CA LEU A 292 -7.26 5.96 2.54
C LEU A 292 -5.93 6.32 3.20
N SER A 293 -5.88 6.19 4.53
CA SER A 293 -4.65 6.03 5.30
C SER A 293 -4.61 4.60 5.82
N VAL A 294 -3.53 3.87 5.54
CA VAL A 294 -3.43 2.42 5.74
C VAL A 294 -2.27 2.09 6.67
N GLU A 295 -2.53 1.28 7.69
CA GLU A 295 -1.48 0.75 8.59
C GLU A 295 -0.76 -0.41 7.88
N HIS A 296 0.57 -0.39 7.85
CA HIS A 296 1.37 -1.22 6.96
C HIS A 296 1.75 -2.60 7.51
N SER A 297 1.64 -2.84 8.81
CA SER A 297 2.13 -4.10 9.40
C SER A 297 1.35 -5.32 8.93
N TRP A 298 0.05 -5.20 8.70
CA TRP A 298 -0.83 -6.32 8.34
C TRP A 298 -0.80 -6.69 6.85
N ALA A 299 -0.51 -5.72 5.95
CA ALA A 299 -0.49 -5.97 4.50
C ALA A 299 0.35 -4.96 3.70
N ASP A 300 0.68 -5.37 2.50
CA ASP A 300 1.37 -4.56 1.50
C ASP A 300 0.36 -3.88 0.56
N CYS A 301 0.75 -2.77 -0.08
CA CYS A 301 -0.10 -1.91 -0.90
C CYS A 301 -0.99 -2.64 -1.95
N PRO A 302 -0.57 -3.72 -2.64
CA PRO A 302 -1.45 -4.42 -3.58
C PRO A 302 -2.75 -4.95 -2.96
N ILE A 303 -2.77 -5.25 -1.67
CA ILE A 303 -3.97 -5.75 -0.97
C ILE A 303 -4.98 -4.64 -0.75
N SER A 304 -4.54 -3.51 -0.20
CA SER A 304 -5.38 -2.32 -0.02
C SER A 304 -5.77 -1.71 -1.36
N GLY A 305 -4.89 -1.74 -2.36
CA GLY A 305 -5.18 -1.28 -3.72
C GLY A 305 -6.28 -2.08 -4.40
N HIS A 306 -6.29 -3.41 -4.23
CA HIS A 306 -7.36 -4.28 -4.74
C HIS A 306 -8.73 -3.94 -4.10
N MET A 307 -8.76 -3.78 -2.77
CA MET A 307 -9.95 -3.33 -2.06
C MET A 307 -10.39 -1.94 -2.52
N TRP A 308 -9.44 -1.02 -2.72
CA TRP A 308 -9.71 0.36 -3.12
C TRP A 308 -10.28 0.46 -4.53
N GLU A 309 -9.72 -0.28 -5.49
CA GLU A 309 -10.26 -0.39 -6.84
C GLU A 309 -11.71 -0.88 -6.84
N PHE A 310 -11.99 -1.95 -6.07
CA PHE A 310 -13.35 -2.46 -5.93
C PHE A 310 -14.28 -1.39 -5.33
N THR A 311 -13.84 -0.69 -4.31
CA THR A 311 -14.65 0.31 -3.60
C THR A 311 -15.02 1.46 -4.51
N LEU A 312 -14.04 2.07 -5.20
CA LEU A 312 -14.26 3.19 -6.11
C LEU A 312 -15.14 2.79 -7.31
N ALA A 313 -14.90 1.61 -7.89
CA ALA A 313 -15.72 1.13 -9.01
C ALA A 313 -17.16 0.83 -8.59
N THR A 314 -17.33 0.19 -7.42
CA THR A 314 -18.66 -0.18 -6.91
C THR A 314 -19.48 1.04 -6.53
N GLU A 315 -18.90 1.98 -5.79
CA GLU A 315 -19.62 3.17 -5.34
C GLU A 315 -20.02 4.09 -6.50
N CYS A 316 -19.19 4.18 -7.51
CA CYS A 316 -19.40 5.06 -8.64
C CYS A 316 -20.31 4.43 -9.73
N PHE A 317 -20.00 3.21 -10.19
CA PHE A 317 -20.64 2.62 -11.36
C PHE A 317 -21.79 1.66 -11.03
N GLN A 318 -21.74 0.98 -9.87
CA GLN A 318 -22.79 0.02 -9.48
C GLN A 318 -23.86 0.67 -8.61
N LEU A 319 -23.46 1.39 -7.56
CA LEU A 319 -24.39 2.10 -6.67
C LEU A 319 -24.81 3.42 -7.31
N GLY A 320 -23.85 4.26 -7.63
CA GLY A 320 -24.05 5.57 -8.25
C GLY A 320 -24.82 6.54 -7.33
N TYR A 321 -25.19 7.68 -7.90
CA TYR A 321 -25.89 8.76 -7.20
C TYR A 321 -27.13 9.18 -7.98
N SER A 322 -28.08 9.81 -7.29
CA SER A 322 -29.21 10.49 -7.91
C SER A 322 -28.77 11.85 -8.48
N ALA A 323 -29.63 12.51 -9.25
CA ALA A 323 -29.29 13.77 -9.90
C ALA A 323 -28.97 14.91 -8.91
N ASP A 324 -29.47 14.83 -7.69
CA ASP A 324 -29.19 15.77 -6.59
C ASP A 324 -27.92 15.41 -5.79
N GLY A 325 -27.17 14.39 -6.21
CA GLY A 325 -25.91 13.96 -5.62
C GLY A 325 -26.03 13.04 -4.41
N HIS A 326 -27.23 12.64 -4.02
CA HIS A 326 -27.47 11.73 -2.91
C HIS A 326 -27.36 10.26 -3.31
N CYS A 327 -27.19 9.36 -2.34
CA CYS A 327 -27.29 7.92 -2.57
C CYS A 327 -28.69 7.56 -3.05
N LYS A 328 -28.77 6.60 -4.00
CA LYS A 328 -30.06 6.06 -4.47
C LYS A 328 -30.79 5.29 -3.37
N GLY A 329 -32.11 5.34 -3.39
CA GLY A 329 -32.99 4.67 -2.42
C GLY A 329 -33.74 5.64 -1.50
N HIS A 330 -34.40 5.11 -0.51
CA HIS A 330 -35.18 5.89 0.44
C HIS A 330 -34.51 5.93 1.81
N PRO A 331 -34.58 7.06 2.54
CA PRO A 331 -34.11 7.13 3.92
C PRO A 331 -34.99 6.25 4.81
N ASP A 332 -34.38 5.70 5.85
CA ASP A 332 -35.08 4.92 6.87
C ASP A 332 -35.12 5.69 8.20
N PRO A 333 -36.24 6.31 8.56
CA PRO A 333 -36.34 7.10 9.79
C PRO A 333 -36.30 6.24 11.07
N SER A 334 -36.53 4.93 10.95
CA SER A 334 -36.55 4.01 12.10
C SER A 334 -35.13 3.65 12.62
N LEU A 335 -34.09 3.99 11.87
CA LEU A 335 -32.71 3.68 12.26
C LEU A 335 -32.32 4.43 13.54
N PRO A 336 -31.62 3.73 14.47
CA PRO A 336 -31.09 4.37 15.66
C PRO A 336 -30.11 5.49 15.30
N GLN A 337 -29.98 6.48 16.20
CA GLN A 337 -28.99 7.55 16.04
C GLN A 337 -27.56 6.98 16.12
N PRO A 338 -26.58 7.62 15.47
CA PRO A 338 -25.16 7.37 15.75
C PRO A 338 -24.87 7.52 17.25
N GLN A 339 -24.19 6.55 17.82
CA GLN A 339 -23.85 6.59 19.24
C GLN A 339 -22.61 7.44 19.45
N ARG A 340 -22.74 8.56 20.17
CA ARG A 340 -21.59 9.36 20.63
C ARG A 340 -20.75 8.53 21.59
N LEU A 341 -19.44 8.47 21.38
CA LEU A 341 -18.48 7.90 22.33
C LEU A 341 -18.02 8.97 23.29
N HIS A 342 -18.07 8.69 24.58
CA HIS A 342 -17.67 9.60 25.63
C HIS A 342 -16.35 9.15 26.25
N TRP A 343 -15.43 10.08 26.42
CA TRP A 343 -14.10 9.83 26.93
C TRP A 343 -13.95 10.48 28.31
N ASP A 344 -14.02 9.68 29.36
CA ASP A 344 -13.68 10.10 30.71
C ASP A 344 -12.16 9.97 30.87
N LEU A 345 -11.46 11.10 30.70
CA LEU A 345 -10.01 11.16 30.67
C LEU A 345 -9.46 11.78 31.96
N PRO A 346 -8.67 11.04 32.76
CA PRO A 346 -7.98 11.63 33.91
C PRO A 346 -7.00 12.75 33.51
N ASP A 347 -6.83 13.76 34.39
CA ASP A 347 -5.99 14.94 34.11
C ASP A 347 -4.56 14.61 33.65
N LYS A 348 -3.97 13.54 34.20
CA LYS A 348 -2.64 13.09 33.76
C LYS A 348 -2.57 12.70 32.29
N ILE A 349 -3.69 12.28 31.68
CA ILE A 349 -3.75 11.92 30.26
C ILE A 349 -3.84 13.18 29.39
N HIS A 350 -4.42 14.25 29.88
CA HIS A 350 -4.49 15.53 29.16
C HIS A 350 -3.12 16.05 28.76
N LEU A 351 -2.14 15.95 29.68
CA LEU A 351 -0.75 16.32 29.36
C LEU A 351 -0.17 15.41 28.27
N SER A 352 -0.42 14.11 28.36
CA SER A 352 0.06 13.13 27.35
C SER A 352 -0.54 13.41 25.97
N ILE A 353 -1.84 13.75 25.89
CA ILE A 353 -2.50 14.16 24.64
C ILE A 353 -1.85 15.42 24.07
N SER A 354 -1.60 16.43 24.92
CA SER A 354 -0.99 17.70 24.49
C SER A 354 0.44 17.49 23.95
N LEU A 355 1.22 16.63 24.60
CA LEU A 355 2.58 16.28 24.15
C LEU A 355 2.54 15.47 22.84
N ALA A 356 1.62 14.50 22.73
CA ALA A 356 1.40 13.71 21.52
C ALA A 356 0.99 14.60 20.35
N LEU A 357 0.06 15.55 20.57
CA LEU A 357 -0.36 16.52 19.56
C LEU A 357 0.81 17.38 19.07
N ARG A 358 1.65 17.84 19.99
CA ARG A 358 2.84 18.63 19.62
C ARG A 358 3.79 17.81 18.76
N ALA A 359 4.09 16.58 19.16
CA ALA A 359 4.95 15.66 18.41
C ALA A 359 4.36 15.36 17.02
N ALA A 360 3.05 15.07 16.95
CA ALA A 360 2.36 14.82 15.70
C ALA A 360 2.40 16.03 14.76
N LYS A 361 2.16 17.25 15.28
CA LYS A 361 2.26 18.48 14.49
C LYS A 361 3.69 18.75 14.01
N THR A 362 4.69 18.46 14.82
CA THR A 362 6.11 18.60 14.42
C THR A 362 6.43 17.61 13.29
N LEU A 363 6.05 16.36 13.42
CA LEU A 363 6.29 15.33 12.40
C LEU A 363 5.52 15.65 11.11
N SER A 364 4.23 15.98 11.20
CA SER A 364 3.40 16.41 10.06
C SER A 364 3.95 17.67 9.39
N GLY A 365 4.36 18.66 10.17
CA GLY A 365 4.93 19.90 9.64
C GLY A 365 6.28 19.72 8.95
N ASN A 366 7.03 18.67 9.32
CA ASN A 366 8.34 18.37 8.74
C ASN A 366 8.27 17.60 7.42
N ILE A 367 7.18 16.83 7.19
CA ILE A 367 7.05 16.08 5.92
C ILE A 367 6.66 17.01 4.77
N GLU A 368 7.27 16.83 3.65
CA GLU A 368 6.91 17.42 2.35
C GLU A 368 6.46 16.31 1.41
N CYS A 369 5.34 16.54 0.73
CA CYS A 369 4.81 15.64 -0.28
C CYS A 369 4.73 16.39 -1.61
N HIS A 370 5.09 15.73 -2.69
CA HIS A 370 4.99 16.29 -4.04
C HIS A 370 4.37 15.25 -4.96
N VAL A 371 3.23 15.59 -5.56
CA VAL A 371 2.50 14.69 -6.45
C VAL A 371 2.33 15.35 -7.80
N PHE A 372 2.83 14.70 -8.84
CA PHE A 372 2.66 15.20 -10.19
C PHE A 372 2.38 14.10 -11.22
N PRO A 373 1.37 14.30 -12.07
CA PRO A 373 1.14 13.47 -13.25
C PRO A 373 2.08 13.92 -14.37
N PHE A 374 2.91 13.00 -14.85
CA PHE A 374 3.79 13.18 -15.99
C PHE A 374 3.10 12.65 -17.25
N SER A 375 2.84 13.52 -18.24
CA SER A 375 2.05 13.23 -19.43
C SER A 375 2.80 13.40 -20.78
N ARG A 376 4.13 13.63 -20.77
CA ARG A 376 4.91 13.77 -22.01
C ARG A 376 5.04 12.45 -22.77
N PHE A 377 5.11 11.34 -22.05
CA PHE A 377 5.04 9.96 -22.55
C PHE A 377 4.68 9.03 -21.39
N GLY A 378 4.18 7.85 -21.70
CA GLY A 378 3.79 6.87 -20.70
C GLY A 378 4.24 5.45 -21.03
N LYS A 379 3.54 4.49 -20.49
CA LYS A 379 3.83 3.06 -20.61
C LYS A 379 3.87 2.59 -22.06
N SER A 380 2.96 3.07 -22.92
CA SER A 380 2.90 2.66 -24.32
C SER A 380 4.14 3.07 -25.10
N PHE A 381 4.65 4.28 -24.87
CA PHE A 381 5.90 4.73 -25.50
C PHE A 381 7.09 3.87 -25.06
N ILE A 382 7.25 3.63 -23.75
CA ILE A 382 8.38 2.85 -23.22
C ILE A 382 8.33 1.41 -23.79
N LYS A 383 7.13 0.83 -23.91
CA LYS A 383 6.94 -0.51 -24.48
C LYS A 383 7.25 -0.57 -25.98
N ARG A 384 6.94 0.49 -26.76
CA ARG A 384 7.37 0.57 -28.17
C ARG A 384 8.88 0.58 -28.32
N CYS A 385 9.61 1.09 -27.32
CA CYS A 385 11.08 1.00 -27.28
C CYS A 385 11.60 -0.38 -26.88
N HIS A 386 10.70 -1.38 -26.69
CA HIS A 386 11.02 -2.74 -26.22
C HIS A 386 11.68 -2.78 -24.84
N LEU A 387 11.28 -1.87 -23.94
CA LEU A 387 11.81 -1.77 -22.59
C LEU A 387 10.74 -2.14 -21.54
N SER A 388 11.17 -2.65 -20.38
CA SER A 388 10.35 -2.76 -19.19
C SER A 388 10.04 -1.37 -18.66
N SER A 389 8.75 -1.03 -18.51
CA SER A 389 8.34 0.30 -18.02
C SER A 389 8.84 0.56 -16.60
N ASP A 390 8.79 -0.45 -15.75
CA ASP A 390 9.27 -0.39 -14.38
C ASP A 390 10.79 -0.19 -14.33
N SER A 391 11.57 -1.03 -15.04
CA SER A 391 13.03 -0.91 -15.10
C SER A 391 13.48 0.42 -15.71
N PHE A 392 12.71 0.98 -16.66
CA PHE A 392 12.94 2.32 -17.21
C PHE A 392 12.87 3.39 -16.12
N ILE A 393 11.78 3.38 -15.32
CA ILE A 393 11.60 4.35 -14.23
C ILE A 393 12.69 4.18 -13.17
N GLN A 394 12.97 2.96 -12.73
CA GLN A 394 13.98 2.70 -11.70
C GLN A 394 15.38 3.16 -12.13
N THR A 395 15.76 2.92 -13.39
CA THR A 395 17.05 3.42 -13.93
C THR A 395 17.05 4.95 -14.04
N THR A 396 15.91 5.56 -14.41
CA THR A 396 15.76 7.02 -14.47
C THR A 396 15.85 7.65 -13.07
N LEU A 397 15.29 7.02 -12.05
CA LEU A 397 15.41 7.48 -10.66
C LEU A 397 16.87 7.51 -10.18
N GLN A 398 17.71 6.57 -10.61
CA GLN A 398 19.15 6.60 -10.30
C GLN A 398 19.83 7.85 -10.93
N LEU A 399 19.48 8.17 -12.17
CA LEU A 399 20.00 9.38 -12.83
C LEU A 399 19.51 10.66 -12.12
N ALA A 400 18.21 10.71 -11.79
CA ALA A 400 17.63 11.86 -11.10
C ALA A 400 18.28 12.06 -9.71
N HIS A 401 18.43 11.00 -8.93
CA HIS A 401 19.10 11.06 -7.63
C HIS A 401 20.57 11.49 -7.75
N PHE A 402 21.30 10.97 -8.72
CA PHE A 402 22.69 11.35 -8.94
C PHE A 402 22.82 12.83 -9.33
N ARG A 403 21.93 13.35 -10.17
CA ARG A 403 21.89 14.78 -10.53
C ARG A 403 21.58 15.68 -9.34
N ASP A 404 20.71 15.22 -8.45
CA ASP A 404 20.38 15.95 -7.22
C ASP A 404 21.54 15.92 -6.21
N ARG A 405 22.18 14.75 -6.02
CA ARG A 405 23.06 14.48 -4.87
C ARG A 405 24.55 14.44 -5.23
N GLY A 406 24.89 14.33 -6.49
CA GLY A 406 26.26 14.11 -6.95
C GLY A 406 26.85 12.75 -6.61
N GLN A 407 26.06 11.86 -6.01
CA GLN A 407 26.49 10.53 -5.55
C GLN A 407 25.39 9.47 -5.68
N PHE A 408 25.79 8.22 -5.78
CA PHE A 408 24.88 7.09 -5.70
C PHE A 408 24.52 6.77 -4.24
N CYS A 409 23.37 6.15 -4.04
CA CYS A 409 22.95 5.69 -2.73
C CYS A 409 22.38 4.29 -2.77
N LEU A 410 22.30 3.66 -1.60
CA LEU A 410 21.55 2.42 -1.44
C LEU A 410 20.06 2.69 -1.73
N THR A 411 19.53 2.00 -2.74
CA THR A 411 18.16 2.19 -3.21
C THR A 411 17.32 0.96 -2.94
N TYR A 412 16.18 1.16 -2.29
CA TYR A 412 15.16 0.16 -2.01
C TYR A 412 14.07 0.22 -3.06
N GLU A 413 13.79 -0.89 -3.70
CA GLU A 413 12.59 -1.08 -4.49
C GLU A 413 11.82 -2.29 -3.97
N SER A 414 10.55 -2.08 -3.62
CA SER A 414 9.70 -3.15 -3.12
C SER A 414 9.15 -4.00 -4.27
N THR A 415 9.31 -5.32 -4.18
CA THR A 415 8.63 -6.28 -5.05
C THR A 415 7.98 -7.40 -4.26
N MET A 416 6.98 -8.07 -4.85
CA MET A 416 6.19 -9.08 -4.15
C MET A 416 6.85 -10.46 -4.14
N THR A 417 6.68 -11.22 -3.05
CA THR A 417 6.96 -12.65 -2.97
C THR A 417 5.68 -13.50 -2.83
N ARG A 418 4.54 -12.95 -3.24
CA ARG A 418 3.21 -13.59 -3.11
C ARG A 418 2.99 -14.80 -4.02
N LEU A 419 3.99 -15.19 -4.81
CA LEU A 419 4.03 -16.51 -5.46
C LEU A 419 4.21 -17.66 -4.44
N PHE A 420 4.60 -17.33 -3.22
CA PHE A 420 4.84 -18.27 -2.14
C PHE A 420 3.81 -18.09 -1.01
N LEU A 421 3.62 -19.17 -0.25
CA LEU A 421 2.74 -19.17 0.93
C LEU A 421 3.18 -18.09 1.92
N GLU A 422 2.23 -17.25 2.33
CA GLU A 422 2.44 -16.10 3.23
C GLU A 422 3.58 -15.15 2.79
N GLY A 423 3.91 -15.15 1.49
CA GLY A 423 4.89 -14.22 0.94
C GLY A 423 4.41 -12.78 1.05
N ARG A 424 5.33 -11.87 1.44
CA ARG A 424 5.12 -10.43 1.50
C ARG A 424 5.94 -9.73 0.43
N THR A 425 7.03 -9.11 0.80
CA THR A 425 7.89 -8.36 -0.12
C THR A 425 9.34 -8.84 -0.06
N GLU A 426 10.04 -8.56 -1.14
CA GLU A 426 11.50 -8.63 -1.25
C GLU A 426 12.02 -7.28 -1.74
N THR A 427 13.28 -7.00 -1.55
CA THR A 427 13.93 -5.78 -2.04
C THR A 427 14.71 -6.06 -3.31
N VAL A 428 14.50 -5.23 -4.32
CA VAL A 428 15.40 -5.10 -5.46
C VAL A 428 16.32 -3.91 -5.20
N ARG A 429 17.64 -4.14 -5.22
CA ARG A 429 18.66 -3.10 -5.10
C ARG A 429 18.86 -2.47 -6.47
N SER A 430 18.09 -1.41 -6.78
CA SER A 430 18.03 -0.82 -8.13
C SER A 430 19.31 -0.05 -8.51
N CYS A 431 20.12 0.38 -7.54
CA CYS A 431 21.41 1.04 -7.77
C CYS A 431 22.50 0.03 -8.11
N THR A 432 22.42 -0.57 -9.30
CA THR A 432 23.38 -1.56 -9.78
C THR A 432 24.60 -0.92 -10.42
N ARG A 433 25.68 -1.70 -10.63
CA ARG A 433 26.87 -1.25 -11.35
C ARG A 433 26.52 -0.79 -12.77
N GLU A 434 25.62 -1.48 -13.44
CA GLU A 434 25.15 -1.17 -14.78
C GLU A 434 24.37 0.17 -14.79
N ALA A 435 23.50 0.40 -13.80
CA ALA A 435 22.81 1.67 -13.62
C ALA A 435 23.80 2.81 -13.34
N CYS A 436 24.80 2.62 -12.48
CA CYS A 436 25.84 3.60 -12.22
C CYS A 436 26.67 3.92 -13.47
N ASN A 437 26.99 2.92 -14.29
CA ASN A 437 27.73 3.12 -15.53
C ASN A 437 26.92 3.94 -16.54
N PHE A 438 25.61 3.64 -16.66
CA PHE A 438 24.71 4.44 -17.49
C PHE A 438 24.65 5.90 -17.01
N VAL A 439 24.44 6.11 -15.71
CA VAL A 439 24.34 7.46 -15.13
C VAL A 439 25.63 8.26 -15.37
N ARG A 440 26.80 7.65 -15.14
CA ARG A 440 28.09 8.32 -15.42
C ARG A 440 28.26 8.67 -16.91
N ALA A 441 27.81 7.78 -17.79
CA ALA A 441 27.86 8.06 -19.23
C ALA A 441 26.92 9.20 -19.65
N MET A 442 25.77 9.35 -19.01
CA MET A 442 24.82 10.46 -19.23
C MET A 442 25.39 11.82 -18.80
N GLU A 443 26.30 11.84 -17.84
CA GLU A 443 26.98 13.06 -17.34
C GLU A 443 28.31 13.34 -18.06
N ASP A 444 28.81 12.38 -18.85
CA ASP A 444 30.05 12.49 -19.60
C ASP A 444 29.77 13.04 -21.01
N LYS A 445 30.21 14.27 -21.27
CA LYS A 445 30.04 14.97 -22.56
C LYS A 445 30.74 14.30 -23.74
N GLU A 446 31.73 13.44 -23.50
CA GLU A 446 32.44 12.69 -24.51
C GLU A 446 31.70 11.43 -24.99
N LYS A 447 30.62 11.04 -24.28
CA LYS A 447 29.82 9.86 -24.64
C LYS A 447 28.76 10.22 -25.69
N THR A 448 28.67 9.36 -26.69
CA THR A 448 27.62 9.49 -27.71
C THR A 448 26.28 8.93 -27.22
N ASP A 449 25.17 9.40 -27.78
CA ASP A 449 23.82 8.89 -27.50
C ASP A 449 23.73 7.37 -27.69
N ALA A 450 24.41 6.82 -28.70
CA ALA A 450 24.46 5.39 -28.96
C ALA A 450 25.14 4.61 -27.82
N GLN A 451 26.22 5.15 -27.25
CA GLN A 451 26.90 4.56 -26.09
C GLN A 451 26.04 4.65 -24.84
N CYS A 452 25.40 5.79 -24.58
CA CYS A 452 24.47 5.95 -23.46
C CYS A 452 23.28 5.00 -23.57
N LEU A 453 22.69 4.85 -24.77
CA LEU A 453 21.58 3.91 -25.01
C LEU A 453 21.99 2.45 -24.80
N ALA A 454 23.20 2.08 -25.22
CA ALA A 454 23.71 0.72 -24.97
C ALA A 454 23.84 0.42 -23.48
N LEU A 455 24.40 1.35 -22.69
CA LEU A 455 24.54 1.23 -21.24
C LEU A 455 23.16 1.25 -20.54
N PHE A 456 22.23 2.07 -21.03
CA PHE A 456 20.86 2.09 -20.53
C PHE A 456 20.16 0.74 -20.67
N ARG A 457 20.26 0.09 -21.83
CA ARG A 457 19.70 -1.25 -22.06
C ARG A 457 20.30 -2.28 -21.11
N LEU A 458 21.62 -2.26 -20.90
CA LEU A 458 22.27 -3.15 -19.92
C LEU A 458 21.73 -2.93 -18.51
N ALA A 459 21.53 -1.68 -18.08
CA ALA A 459 20.97 -1.34 -16.79
C ALA A 459 19.53 -1.86 -16.64
N VAL A 460 18.68 -1.64 -17.65
CA VAL A 460 17.29 -2.11 -17.69
C VAL A 460 17.21 -3.64 -17.64
N ASP A 461 18.04 -4.35 -18.42
CA ASP A 461 18.08 -5.81 -18.45
C ASP A 461 18.55 -6.38 -17.10
N LYS A 462 19.57 -5.77 -16.49
CA LYS A 462 20.05 -6.15 -15.16
C LYS A 462 18.96 -5.99 -14.11
N HIS A 463 18.30 -4.83 -14.10
CA HIS A 463 17.19 -4.55 -13.17
C HIS A 463 16.06 -5.58 -13.33
N GLN A 464 15.64 -5.86 -14.57
CA GLN A 464 14.59 -6.85 -14.84
C GLN A 464 14.98 -8.27 -14.37
N ALA A 465 16.25 -8.64 -14.51
CA ALA A 465 16.75 -9.92 -14.01
C ALA A 465 16.69 -10.00 -12.49
N LEU A 466 17.07 -8.92 -11.78
CA LEU A 466 16.97 -8.84 -10.32
C LEU A 466 15.52 -8.89 -9.83
N LEU A 467 14.61 -8.16 -10.50
CA LEU A 467 13.18 -8.18 -10.18
C LEU A 467 12.60 -9.60 -10.29
N LYS A 468 12.89 -10.30 -11.37
CA LYS A 468 12.46 -11.69 -11.57
C LYS A 468 13.06 -12.62 -10.50
N ALA A 469 14.33 -12.48 -10.16
CA ALA A 469 14.99 -13.24 -9.12
C ALA A 469 14.32 -13.01 -7.75
N ALA A 470 14.06 -11.76 -7.39
CA ALA A 470 13.39 -11.40 -6.14
C ALA A 470 12.00 -12.02 -6.04
N MET A 471 11.16 -11.87 -7.07
CA MET A 471 9.81 -12.46 -7.13
C MET A 471 9.82 -14.00 -7.09
N SER A 472 10.88 -14.64 -7.55
CA SER A 472 11.03 -16.11 -7.58
C SER A 472 11.71 -16.69 -6.34
N GLY A 473 11.87 -15.90 -5.28
CA GLY A 473 12.45 -16.34 -4.00
C GLY A 473 13.98 -16.45 -4.01
N GLN A 474 14.64 -15.81 -4.98
CA GLN A 474 16.11 -15.75 -5.09
C GLN A 474 16.65 -14.34 -4.77
N GLY A 475 15.84 -13.52 -4.10
CA GLY A 475 16.25 -12.23 -3.59
C GLY A 475 17.24 -12.35 -2.44
N VAL A 476 17.98 -11.29 -2.18
CA VAL A 476 19.09 -11.33 -1.21
C VAL A 476 18.75 -10.63 0.10
N ASP A 477 17.93 -9.58 0.11
CA ASP A 477 17.73 -8.75 1.28
C ASP A 477 16.98 -9.45 2.41
N ARG A 478 15.89 -10.15 2.10
CA ARG A 478 15.14 -10.91 3.11
C ARG A 478 15.96 -12.07 3.67
N HIS A 479 16.83 -12.64 2.85
CA HIS A 479 17.76 -13.68 3.32
C HIS A 479 18.82 -13.11 4.25
N LEU A 480 19.46 -11.99 3.90
CA LEU A 480 20.42 -11.30 4.77
C LEU A 480 19.79 -10.87 6.10
N PHE A 481 18.58 -10.30 6.03
CA PHE A 481 17.80 -9.97 7.22
C PHE A 481 17.54 -11.20 8.10
N ALA A 482 17.14 -12.33 7.51
CA ALA A 482 16.90 -13.56 8.26
C ALA A 482 18.19 -14.12 8.89
N LEU A 483 19.30 -14.07 8.17
CA LEU A 483 20.63 -14.44 8.71
C LEU A 483 21.01 -13.52 9.89
N TYR A 484 20.77 -12.23 9.78
CA TYR A 484 20.99 -11.27 10.87
C TYR A 484 20.13 -11.59 12.09
N VAL A 485 18.84 -11.86 11.92
CA VAL A 485 17.96 -12.25 13.04
C VAL A 485 18.47 -13.51 13.72
N VAL A 486 18.92 -14.52 12.97
CA VAL A 486 19.50 -15.74 13.56
C VAL A 486 20.81 -15.45 14.28
N SER A 487 21.70 -14.60 13.74
CA SER A 487 22.94 -14.24 14.40
C SER A 487 22.70 -13.57 15.75
N GLN A 488 21.72 -12.65 15.82
CA GLN A 488 21.33 -11.99 17.08
C GLN A 488 20.73 -12.99 18.08
N PHE A 489 19.88 -13.91 17.60
CA PHE A 489 19.29 -14.96 18.44
C PHE A 489 20.35 -15.90 19.03
N LEU A 490 21.38 -16.23 18.26
CA LEU A 490 22.48 -17.09 18.70
C LEU A 490 23.61 -16.31 19.41
N HIS A 491 23.45 -15.01 19.62
CA HIS A 491 24.44 -14.10 20.18
C HIS A 491 25.79 -14.15 19.45
N LEU A 492 25.77 -14.32 18.12
CA LEU A 492 26.95 -14.31 17.27
C LEU A 492 27.18 -12.89 16.73
N GLN A 493 28.34 -12.35 16.98
CA GLN A 493 28.77 -11.09 16.36
C GLN A 493 29.17 -11.35 14.90
N SER A 494 28.62 -10.58 13.99
CA SER A 494 28.88 -10.70 12.56
C SER A 494 29.17 -9.34 11.95
N PRO A 495 30.43 -8.90 11.87
CA PRO A 495 30.76 -7.61 11.26
C PRO A 495 30.24 -7.43 9.85
N PHE A 496 30.16 -8.52 9.07
CA PHE A 496 29.56 -8.49 7.73
C PHE A 496 28.07 -8.14 7.78
N LEU A 497 27.28 -8.84 8.60
CA LEU A 497 25.83 -8.58 8.70
C LEU A 497 25.56 -7.23 9.35
N ASP A 498 26.35 -6.81 10.33
CA ASP A 498 26.25 -5.49 10.96
C ASP A 498 26.51 -4.38 9.93
N GLN A 499 27.55 -4.51 9.09
CA GLN A 499 27.83 -3.57 8.01
C GLN A 499 26.67 -3.50 7.00
N VAL A 500 26.15 -4.65 6.56
CA VAL A 500 25.02 -4.70 5.60
C VAL A 500 23.77 -3.99 6.14
N HIS A 501 23.48 -4.11 7.44
CA HIS A 501 22.30 -3.54 8.06
C HIS A 501 22.49 -2.12 8.61
N SER A 502 23.72 -1.61 8.69
CA SER A 502 24.00 -0.24 9.10
C SER A 502 23.78 0.79 7.99
N GLU A 503 23.78 0.36 6.73
CA GLU A 503 23.55 1.26 5.58
C GLU A 503 22.08 1.66 5.47
N GLN A 504 21.84 2.97 5.25
CA GLN A 504 20.51 3.54 5.21
C GLN A 504 19.94 3.58 3.78
N TRP A 505 18.64 3.33 3.65
CA TRP A 505 17.90 3.42 2.41
C TRP A 505 17.56 4.89 2.09
N GLN A 506 18.49 5.62 1.46
CA GLN A 506 18.29 7.03 1.13
C GLN A 506 17.30 7.26 -0.02
N LEU A 507 17.03 6.25 -0.82
CA LEU A 507 15.99 6.26 -1.85
C LEU A 507 15.13 5.01 -1.68
N ALA A 508 13.93 5.18 -1.11
CA ALA A 508 12.96 4.12 -0.98
C ALA A 508 11.89 4.27 -2.07
N THR A 509 11.68 3.21 -2.86
CA THR A 509 10.80 3.27 -4.02
C THR A 509 9.76 2.15 -4.02
N SER A 510 8.60 2.41 -4.65
CA SER A 510 7.55 1.42 -4.84
C SER A 510 6.75 1.70 -6.10
N GLN A 511 6.47 0.68 -6.90
CA GLN A 511 5.48 0.75 -7.96
C GLN A 511 4.11 0.34 -7.41
N ILE A 512 3.11 1.20 -7.59
CA ILE A 512 1.72 0.86 -7.27
C ILE A 512 1.15 0.08 -8.48
N PRO A 513 0.62 -1.14 -8.26
CA PRO A 513 0.09 -1.93 -9.37
C PRO A 513 -1.16 -1.26 -9.96
N VAL A 514 -1.21 -1.20 -11.27
CA VAL A 514 -2.37 -0.75 -12.04
C VAL A 514 -3.49 -1.77 -11.85
N GLN A 515 -4.73 -1.33 -12.03
CA GLN A 515 -5.96 -2.13 -11.98
C GLN A 515 -5.75 -3.65 -11.86
N GLN A 516 -6.06 -4.18 -10.68
CA GLN A 516 -5.83 -5.60 -10.37
C GLN A 516 -7.03 -6.47 -10.73
N ILE A 517 -8.22 -5.86 -10.78
CA ILE A 517 -9.50 -6.55 -11.04
C ILE A 517 -10.22 -6.00 -12.27
N HIS A 518 -9.63 -5.03 -12.97
CA HIS A 518 -10.13 -4.49 -14.23
C HIS A 518 -11.61 -4.03 -14.17
N LEU A 519 -12.00 -3.38 -13.07
CA LEU A 519 -13.37 -2.89 -12.88
C LEU A 519 -13.63 -1.53 -13.55
N PHE A 520 -12.56 -0.83 -13.95
CA PHE A 520 -12.69 0.44 -14.65
C PHE A 520 -12.55 0.26 -16.15
N ASP A 521 -13.53 0.75 -16.89
CA ASP A 521 -13.43 0.91 -18.33
C ASP A 521 -12.72 2.24 -18.63
N VAL A 522 -11.38 2.21 -18.58
CA VAL A 522 -10.54 3.40 -18.83
C VAL A 522 -10.66 3.94 -20.25
N HIS A 523 -11.20 3.15 -21.20
CA HIS A 523 -11.43 3.59 -22.56
C HIS A 523 -12.64 4.51 -22.65
N ASN A 524 -13.76 4.12 -22.01
CA ASN A 524 -14.98 4.91 -22.00
C ASN A 524 -15.00 5.97 -20.87
N TYR A 525 -14.24 5.75 -19.79
CA TYR A 525 -14.18 6.62 -18.62
C TYR A 525 -12.72 6.96 -18.25
N PRO A 526 -11.97 7.68 -19.13
CA PRO A 526 -10.53 7.94 -18.93
C PRO A 526 -10.22 8.78 -17.70
N ASP A 527 -11.16 9.61 -17.24
CA ASP A 527 -10.97 10.48 -16.07
C ASP A 527 -11.20 9.77 -14.73
N TYR A 528 -11.79 8.55 -14.76
CA TYR A 528 -12.05 7.76 -13.55
C TYR A 528 -10.84 6.89 -13.20
N VAL A 529 -9.72 7.53 -12.95
CA VAL A 529 -8.46 6.87 -12.58
C VAL A 529 -7.92 7.45 -11.27
N SER A 530 -7.47 6.55 -10.38
CA SER A 530 -6.73 6.95 -9.19
C SER A 530 -5.28 7.25 -9.58
N PRO A 531 -4.66 8.30 -9.07
CA PRO A 531 -3.24 8.56 -9.27
C PRO A 531 -2.33 7.65 -8.43
N GLY A 532 -2.90 6.73 -7.66
CA GLY A 532 -2.18 5.84 -6.77
C GLY A 532 -2.10 6.37 -5.34
N GLY A 533 -0.92 6.41 -4.78
CA GLY A 533 -0.67 6.82 -3.40
C GLY A 533 0.81 6.94 -3.08
N GLY A 534 1.13 7.16 -1.83
CA GLY A 534 2.50 7.39 -1.39
C GLY A 534 2.73 7.05 0.07
N PHE A 535 3.97 7.23 0.49
CA PHE A 535 4.46 6.96 1.85
C PHE A 535 5.56 7.96 2.22
N GLY A 536 5.91 8.03 3.50
CA GLY A 536 7.00 8.88 4.00
C GLY A 536 8.39 8.34 3.64
N PRO A 537 9.46 9.17 3.71
CA PRO A 537 10.82 8.71 3.42
C PRO A 537 11.28 7.69 4.47
N ALA A 538 12.12 6.73 4.05
CA ALA A 538 12.68 5.71 4.93
C ALA A 538 13.85 6.23 5.77
N ASP A 539 14.47 7.32 5.36
CA ASP A 539 15.61 7.98 6.00
C ASP A 539 15.35 9.48 6.13
N ASP A 540 15.82 10.10 7.21
CA ASP A 540 15.60 11.53 7.47
C ASP A 540 16.18 12.46 6.40
N HIS A 541 17.19 12.00 5.68
CA HIS A 541 17.86 12.71 4.59
C HIS A 541 17.63 12.08 3.21
N GLY A 542 16.63 11.19 3.11
CA GLY A 542 16.28 10.45 1.91
C GLY A 542 14.98 10.90 1.27
N TYR A 543 14.60 10.14 0.23
CA TYR A 543 13.35 10.28 -0.48
C TYR A 543 12.52 9.01 -0.39
N GLY A 544 11.20 9.17 -0.24
CA GLY A 544 10.21 8.14 -0.55
C GLY A 544 9.60 8.44 -1.90
N VAL A 545 9.65 7.49 -2.83
CA VAL A 545 9.11 7.66 -4.18
C VAL A 545 8.19 6.51 -4.53
N SER A 546 6.91 6.79 -4.76
CA SER A 546 6.03 5.82 -5.40
C SER A 546 5.58 6.33 -6.76
N TYR A 547 5.25 5.41 -7.66
CA TYR A 547 4.77 5.77 -8.99
C TYR A 547 3.73 4.77 -9.48
N MET A 548 2.84 5.27 -10.33
CA MET A 548 1.79 4.48 -10.96
C MET A 548 1.63 4.85 -12.43
N PHE A 549 1.42 3.86 -13.29
CA PHE A 549 1.07 4.06 -14.68
C PHE A 549 -0.46 4.26 -14.79
N MET A 550 -0.89 5.47 -15.08
CA MET A 550 -2.29 5.80 -15.33
C MET A 550 -2.61 5.61 -16.83
N GLY A 551 -3.19 4.47 -17.17
CA GLY A 551 -3.39 4.11 -18.57
C GLY A 551 -2.06 3.96 -19.32
N ASP A 552 -2.03 4.42 -20.57
CA ASP A 552 -0.90 4.23 -21.47
C ASP A 552 0.03 5.45 -21.57
N ASP A 553 -0.46 6.65 -21.25
CA ASP A 553 0.22 7.91 -21.58
C ASP A 553 0.62 8.76 -20.37
N VAL A 554 0.19 8.41 -19.15
CA VAL A 554 0.48 9.18 -17.94
C VAL A 554 1.18 8.30 -16.90
N ILE A 555 2.16 8.89 -16.22
CA ILE A 555 2.83 8.29 -15.06
C ILE A 555 2.69 9.28 -13.90
N THR A 556 2.07 8.86 -12.80
CA THR A 556 2.00 9.70 -11.61
C THR A 556 3.11 9.35 -10.65
N PHE A 557 3.79 10.36 -10.14
CA PHE A 557 4.81 10.24 -9.12
C PHE A 557 4.32 10.87 -7.82
N HIS A 558 4.61 10.19 -6.72
CA HIS A 558 4.43 10.69 -5.35
C HIS A 558 5.81 10.68 -4.69
N ILE A 559 6.32 11.85 -4.36
CA ILE A 559 7.64 12.02 -3.76
C ILE A 559 7.45 12.60 -2.36
N SER A 560 8.17 12.05 -1.39
CA SER A 560 8.19 12.57 -0.02
C SER A 560 9.62 12.78 0.47
N SER A 561 9.82 13.81 1.27
CA SER A 561 11.08 14.12 1.94
C SER A 561 10.84 14.90 3.23
N ASN A 562 11.84 15.01 4.09
CA ASN A 562 11.78 15.84 5.27
C ASN A 562 12.28 17.27 4.99
N LYS A 563 11.48 18.27 5.36
CA LYS A 563 11.85 19.71 5.22
C LYS A 563 13.08 20.08 6.04
N SER A 564 13.34 19.38 7.14
CA SER A 564 14.52 19.57 7.98
C SER A 564 15.80 19.01 7.34
N SER A 565 15.69 18.22 6.27
CA SER A 565 16.83 17.66 5.57
C SER A 565 17.61 18.78 4.87
N THR A 566 18.91 18.83 5.13
CA THR A 566 19.85 19.72 4.40
C THR A 566 20.39 19.04 3.14
N ARG A 567 20.01 17.79 2.93
CA ARG A 567 20.51 16.94 1.84
C ARG A 567 19.51 16.71 0.73
N THR A 568 18.21 16.87 0.96
CA THR A 568 17.16 16.79 -0.07
C THR A 568 16.84 18.18 -0.60
N VAL A 569 16.62 18.31 -1.91
CA VAL A 569 16.13 19.57 -2.49
C VAL A 569 14.68 19.75 -2.09
N ARG A 570 14.28 20.99 -1.80
CA ARG A 570 12.85 21.32 -1.64
C ARG A 570 12.11 20.93 -2.91
N LEU A 571 11.06 20.15 -2.76
CA LEU A 571 10.20 19.74 -3.85
C LEU A 571 9.38 20.94 -4.31
N THR A 572 9.94 21.70 -5.25
CA THR A 572 9.23 22.84 -5.86
C THR A 572 8.74 22.43 -7.25
N HIS A 573 7.53 22.86 -7.59
CA HIS A 573 7.04 22.68 -8.95
C HIS A 573 7.94 23.45 -9.91
N PRO A 574 8.49 22.80 -10.97
CA PRO A 574 9.18 23.54 -12.01
C PRO A 574 8.15 24.49 -12.64
N GLY A 575 8.39 25.81 -12.52
CA GLY A 575 7.59 26.80 -13.23
C GLY A 575 7.55 26.50 -14.73
N PRO A 576 6.55 26.98 -15.48
CA PRO A 576 6.40 26.71 -16.91
C PRO A 576 7.67 27.01 -17.76
N SER A 577 8.55 27.88 -17.26
CA SER A 577 9.79 28.30 -17.90
C SER A 577 11.05 27.56 -17.47
N SER A 578 11.03 26.76 -16.41
CA SER A 578 12.21 26.03 -15.90
C SER A 578 12.36 24.62 -16.46
N LEU A 579 11.37 24.14 -17.19
CA LEU A 579 11.50 22.94 -18.02
C LEU A 579 12.28 23.34 -19.27
N GLY A 580 13.59 23.46 -19.13
CA GLY A 580 14.50 23.61 -20.28
C GLY A 580 14.04 22.66 -21.38
N THR A 581 14.06 23.15 -22.62
CA THR A 581 13.92 22.33 -23.83
C THR A 581 14.60 20.98 -23.55
N PRO A 582 13.96 19.84 -23.71
CA PRO A 582 14.60 18.56 -23.50
C PRO A 582 15.87 18.56 -24.32
N ALA A 583 17.02 18.33 -23.67
CA ALA A 583 18.16 17.82 -24.41
C ALA A 583 17.56 16.66 -25.21
N SER A 584 17.60 16.79 -26.53
CA SER A 584 16.96 15.92 -27.50
C SER A 584 17.14 14.48 -27.06
N LEU A 585 16.04 13.84 -26.63
CA LEU A 585 15.99 12.37 -26.62
C LEU A 585 16.46 11.97 -28.02
N PRO A 586 17.38 11.02 -28.18
CA PRO A 586 17.85 10.61 -29.50
C PRO A 586 16.59 10.31 -30.32
N SER A 587 16.40 11.05 -31.40
CA SER A 587 15.30 10.81 -32.32
C SER A 587 15.49 9.39 -32.84
N CYS A 588 14.56 8.51 -32.56
CA CYS A 588 14.47 7.18 -33.20
C CYS A 588 14.09 7.31 -34.69
N SER A 589 14.67 8.25 -35.41
CA SER A 589 14.46 8.50 -36.83
C SER A 589 15.73 8.26 -37.59
N SER A 590 16.14 7.02 -37.72
CA SER A 590 16.86 6.53 -38.94
C SER A 590 17.21 5.05 -38.72
N GLY A 591 16.49 4.17 -39.36
CA GLY A 591 16.91 2.78 -39.52
C GLY A 591 15.81 1.71 -39.44
N PHE A 592 14.54 2.05 -39.38
CA PHE A 592 13.51 1.05 -39.60
C PHE A 592 12.81 1.31 -40.95
N GLN A 593 13.24 0.56 -41.97
CA GLN A 593 12.40 0.34 -43.14
C GLN A 593 11.13 -0.38 -42.67
N THR A 594 9.99 0.27 -42.81
CA THR A 594 8.67 -0.34 -42.63
C THR A 594 8.56 -1.47 -43.65
N PRO A 595 8.14 -2.69 -43.24
CA PRO A 595 7.71 -3.68 -44.21
C PRO A 595 6.48 -3.14 -44.91
N SER A 596 6.52 -3.18 -46.25
CA SER A 596 5.43 -2.81 -47.13
C SER A 596 4.11 -3.46 -46.72
N SER A 597 3.05 -2.66 -46.74
CA SER A 597 1.67 -3.08 -46.48
C SER A 597 1.30 -4.31 -47.31
N PRO A 598 0.59 -5.30 -46.73
CA PRO A 598 0.02 -6.38 -47.52
C PRO A 598 -1.13 -5.84 -48.38
N PRO A 599 -1.38 -6.42 -49.57
CA PRO A 599 -2.40 -5.94 -50.50
C PRO A 599 -3.81 -6.08 -49.95
N ALA A 600 -4.69 -5.17 -50.34
CA ALA A 600 -6.10 -5.11 -50.01
C ALA A 600 -6.79 -6.44 -50.28
N ARG A 601 -7.54 -6.96 -49.31
CA ARG A 601 -8.42 -8.13 -49.48
C ARG A 601 -9.74 -7.70 -50.09
N ASP A 602 -10.15 -8.47 -51.09
CA ASP A 602 -11.38 -8.48 -51.83
C ASP A 602 -12.62 -8.65 -50.90
N PRO A 603 -13.73 -7.94 -51.10
CA PRO A 603 -14.94 -8.06 -50.29
C PRO A 603 -15.83 -9.18 -50.82
N GLY A 604 -15.80 -10.35 -50.19
CA GLY A 604 -16.71 -11.42 -50.58
C GLY A 604 -16.53 -12.74 -49.82
N VAL A 605 -16.78 -12.77 -48.51
CA VAL A 605 -17.14 -14.02 -47.81
C VAL A 605 -18.04 -13.68 -46.61
N PRO A 606 -19.19 -14.40 -46.42
CA PRO A 606 -20.16 -14.05 -45.38
C PRO A 606 -19.76 -14.49 -43.98
N VAL A 607 -20.00 -13.60 -43.01
CA VAL A 607 -19.78 -13.81 -41.56
C VAL A 607 -20.84 -14.78 -41.04
N LEU A 608 -20.42 -15.92 -40.54
CA LEU A 608 -21.22 -16.84 -39.71
C LEU A 608 -21.34 -16.30 -38.28
N LYS A 609 -22.56 -16.08 -37.82
CA LYS A 609 -22.89 -15.74 -36.42
C LYS A 609 -22.72 -16.96 -35.53
N PRO A 610 -22.22 -16.83 -34.30
CA PRO A 610 -22.19 -17.93 -33.35
C PRO A 610 -23.56 -18.18 -32.72
N HIS A 611 -23.99 -19.42 -32.74
CA HIS A 611 -25.21 -19.95 -32.12
C HIS A 611 -25.06 -20.02 -30.60
N SER A 612 -26.09 -19.60 -29.87
CA SER A 612 -26.31 -19.88 -28.45
C SER A 612 -26.69 -21.35 -28.25
N PRO A 613 -26.24 -22.01 -27.21
CA PRO A 613 -26.78 -23.31 -26.81
C PRO A 613 -27.98 -23.14 -25.88
N GLN A 614 -29.12 -23.69 -26.32
CA GLN A 614 -30.31 -23.95 -25.51
C GLN A 614 -30.08 -25.17 -24.58
N ALA A 615 -30.71 -25.09 -23.43
CA ALA A 615 -30.79 -26.13 -22.42
C ALA A 615 -31.72 -27.28 -22.81
N GLN A 616 -31.30 -28.53 -22.54
CA GLN A 616 -32.11 -29.74 -22.29
C GLN A 616 -31.13 -30.75 -21.63
N GLY A 617 -31.33 -31.44 -20.50
CA GLY A 617 -32.47 -31.95 -19.87
C GLY A 617 -32.11 -33.29 -19.25
N GLN A 618 -32.40 -33.52 -17.97
CA GLN A 618 -32.58 -34.80 -17.27
C GLN A 618 -31.40 -35.74 -16.98
N GLY A 619 -31.03 -35.85 -15.72
CA GLY A 619 -30.75 -36.82 -14.71
C GLY A 619 -30.13 -38.19 -15.09
N PRO A 620 -29.57 -38.99 -14.15
CA PRO A 620 -30.17 -39.30 -12.84
C PRO A 620 -29.20 -39.29 -11.64
N GLN A 621 -29.78 -39.35 -10.44
CA GLN A 621 -29.09 -39.60 -9.15
C GLN A 621 -28.56 -41.00 -9.03
N PRO A 622 -27.55 -41.23 -8.16
CA PRO A 622 -27.60 -42.39 -7.26
C PRO A 622 -27.41 -42.03 -5.76
N SER A 623 -28.36 -42.53 -5.05
CA SER A 623 -28.39 -43.27 -3.77
C SER A 623 -27.28 -43.12 -2.75
N CYS A 624 -27.76 -42.91 -1.52
CA CYS A 624 -27.14 -43.01 -0.21
C CYS A 624 -26.29 -44.26 0.03
N PHE A 625 -25.17 -44.06 0.74
CA PHE A 625 -24.70 -45.06 1.70
C PHE A 625 -24.23 -44.39 2.98
N SER A 626 -24.85 -44.82 4.07
CA SER A 626 -24.55 -44.56 5.48
C SER A 626 -23.44 -45.48 5.95
N ALA A 627 -22.48 -45.00 6.74
CA ALA A 627 -21.78 -45.79 7.75
C ALA A 627 -21.14 -44.83 8.79
N SER A 628 -21.63 -44.86 9.91
CA SER A 628 -21.30 -44.94 11.34
C SER A 628 -19.80 -45.11 11.70
N GLY A 629 -19.35 -44.38 12.74
CA GLY A 629 -18.23 -44.78 13.60
C GLY A 629 -17.32 -43.66 14.08
N SER A 630 -17.57 -43.17 15.30
CA SER A 630 -16.62 -42.43 16.17
C SER A 630 -15.50 -43.35 16.68
N PRO A 631 -14.49 -42.96 17.48
CA PRO A 631 -14.35 -41.74 18.29
C PRO A 631 -12.95 -41.11 18.30
N SER A 632 -12.89 -39.95 18.92
CA SER A 632 -11.70 -39.17 19.31
C SER A 632 -10.76 -39.91 20.28
N PRO A 633 -9.50 -39.45 20.39
CA PRO A 633 -9.00 -39.20 21.73
C PRO A 633 -8.44 -37.78 21.95
N SER A 634 -8.87 -37.24 23.08
CA SER A 634 -8.29 -36.12 23.81
C SER A 634 -6.84 -36.40 24.26
N PHE A 635 -5.94 -35.42 24.12
CA PHE A 635 -4.77 -35.31 25.00
C PHE A 635 -4.62 -33.85 25.45
N SER A 636 -4.82 -33.67 26.75
CA SER A 636 -4.36 -32.55 27.59
C SER A 636 -2.91 -32.85 27.98
N CYS A 637 -2.10 -31.80 28.11
CA CYS A 637 -1.15 -31.53 29.20
C CYS A 637 -0.04 -30.58 28.73
N THR A 638 0.04 -29.60 29.49
CA THR A 638 0.87 -28.66 30.29
C THR A 638 1.61 -27.63 29.48
#